data_7f0bf84bf77d869822fa46632226675d
#
_entry.id   7f0bf84bf77d869822fa46632226675d
#
_cell.length_a   1.000
_cell.length_b   1.000
_cell.length_c   1.000
_cell.angle_alpha   90.00
_cell.angle_beta   90.00
_cell.angle_gamma   90.00
#
_symmetry.space_group_name_H-M   'P 1'
#
loop_
_entity.id
_entity.type
_entity.pdbx_description
1 polymer ?
#
loop_
_entity_poly.entity_id
_entity_poly.type
_entity_poly.pdbx_seq_one_letter_code
_entity_poly.pdbx_strand_id
1 'polypeptide(L)'
;NNMEIIQGVVAAAKAQNSAVILQVSKSALKYAHPKYLKAMVDAAIEETGLDIALHLDHGSDFEVCKDCIEYGFTSVMFDGSHLEYEENVAQTKKIVEYAHERGIVVEAELGKLAGVEDEVNVDAAHATYTDPDQAVDFVKRTGVDSLAIAIGTSHGAYKFKGEAKLDFDRLATITEKLEAAGFHNYPIVLHGASSVDQRCVAMCNEYGGNIAGAKGIPAEMLRKASSMAVC
;
A
#
# COMPACT_ATOMS: atom_id res chain seq x y z
N ASN A 1 11.36 7.52 3.25
CA ASN A 1 11.64 7.87 4.65
C ASN A 1 12.92 8.71 4.85
N ASN A 2 13.66 9.01 3.79
CA ASN A 2 14.81 9.91 3.79
C ASN A 2 14.92 10.64 2.44
N MET A 3 15.79 11.66 2.40
CA MET A 3 15.96 12.53 1.25
C MET A 3 16.42 11.76 0.00
N GLU A 4 17.35 10.84 0.13
CA GLU A 4 17.93 10.08 -0.98
C GLU A 4 16.89 9.18 -1.67
N ILE A 5 16.02 8.55 -0.90
CA ILE A 5 14.93 7.71 -1.43
C ILE A 5 13.90 8.60 -2.13
N ILE A 6 13.50 9.72 -1.52
CA ILE A 6 12.57 10.66 -2.15
C ILE A 6 13.13 11.16 -3.48
N GLN A 7 14.38 11.61 -3.52
CA GLN A 7 15.03 12.07 -4.74
C GLN A 7 15.09 10.96 -5.80
N GLY A 8 15.42 9.71 -5.42
CA GLY A 8 15.47 8.59 -6.34
C GLY A 8 14.11 8.26 -6.97
N VAL A 9 13.05 8.22 -6.15
CA VAL A 9 11.68 7.96 -6.63
C VAL A 9 11.19 9.10 -7.52
N VAL A 10 11.38 10.35 -7.11
CA VAL A 10 10.97 11.54 -7.87
C VAL A 10 11.72 11.65 -9.20
N ALA A 11 13.02 11.34 -9.21
CA ALA A 11 13.80 11.31 -10.46
C ALA A 11 13.28 10.27 -11.44
N ALA A 12 12.89 9.09 -10.95
CA ALA A 12 12.28 8.04 -11.77
C ALA A 12 10.89 8.46 -12.30
N ALA A 13 10.04 9.04 -11.45
CA ALA A 13 8.73 9.55 -11.84
C ALA A 13 8.85 10.63 -12.92
N LYS A 14 9.78 11.58 -12.74
CA LYS A 14 10.07 12.63 -13.74
C LYS A 14 10.54 12.05 -15.07
N ALA A 15 11.43 11.05 -15.04
CA ALA A 15 11.93 10.40 -16.26
C ALA A 15 10.84 9.64 -17.02
N GLN A 16 9.80 9.18 -16.34
CA GLN A 16 8.67 8.48 -16.93
C GLN A 16 7.46 9.39 -17.19
N ASN A 17 7.53 10.67 -16.81
CA ASN A 17 6.40 11.61 -16.83
C ASN A 17 5.16 11.02 -16.17
N SER A 18 5.34 10.45 -14.99
CA SER A 18 4.31 9.72 -14.22
C SER A 18 4.01 10.41 -12.90
N ALA A 19 2.73 10.45 -12.52
CA ALA A 19 2.35 10.70 -11.14
C ALA A 19 2.94 9.61 -10.22
N VAL A 20 3.09 9.91 -8.93
CA VAL A 20 3.62 8.96 -7.94
C VAL A 20 2.99 9.15 -6.57
N ILE A 21 2.80 8.04 -5.86
CA ILE A 21 2.41 8.03 -4.44
C ILE A 21 3.67 7.78 -3.62
N LEU A 22 4.01 8.71 -2.73
CA LEU A 22 5.07 8.53 -1.74
C LEU A 22 4.45 8.05 -0.43
N GLN A 23 4.65 6.77 -0.12
CA GLN A 23 4.09 6.12 1.06
C GLN A 23 5.03 6.21 2.26
N VAL A 24 4.47 6.44 3.43
CA VAL A 24 5.18 6.61 4.68
C VAL A 24 4.52 5.76 5.76
N SER A 25 5.22 4.73 6.22
CA SER A 25 4.75 3.88 7.29
C SER A 25 4.86 4.53 8.68
N LYS A 26 4.20 3.96 9.67
CA LYS A 26 4.27 4.40 11.07
C LYS A 26 5.71 4.44 11.59
N SER A 27 6.54 3.45 11.24
CA SER A 27 7.95 3.43 11.62
C SER A 27 8.75 4.55 10.95
N ALA A 28 8.46 4.88 9.70
CA ALA A 28 9.08 6.01 9.01
C ALA A 28 8.67 7.37 9.61
N LEU A 29 7.42 7.53 10.05
CA LEU A 29 6.98 8.73 10.78
C LEU A 29 7.76 8.91 12.10
N LYS A 30 7.99 7.81 12.81
CA LYS A 30 8.80 7.81 14.04
C LYS A 30 10.27 8.14 13.77
N TYR A 31 10.82 7.63 12.65
CA TYR A 31 12.21 7.86 12.24
C TYR A 31 12.44 9.31 11.79
N ALA A 32 11.64 9.85 10.89
CA ALA A 32 11.94 11.10 10.20
C ALA A 32 11.01 12.28 10.56
N HIS A 33 10.04 12.10 11.43
CA HIS A 33 9.01 13.07 11.81
C HIS A 33 8.18 13.61 10.63
N PRO A 34 6.83 13.62 10.69
CA PRO A 34 5.96 13.95 9.57
C PRO A 34 6.20 15.33 8.94
N LYS A 35 6.58 16.34 9.73
CA LYS A 35 6.88 17.69 9.21
C LYS A 35 8.07 17.72 8.25
N TYR A 36 9.14 16.96 8.54
CA TYR A 36 10.29 16.89 7.64
C TYR A 36 9.94 16.12 6.34
N LEU A 37 9.21 15.03 6.48
CA LEU A 37 8.74 14.26 5.31
C LEU A 37 7.85 15.12 4.40
N LYS A 38 6.87 15.79 4.99
CA LYS A 38 5.99 16.71 4.26
C LYS A 38 6.77 17.81 3.56
N ALA A 39 7.71 18.47 4.23
CA ALA A 39 8.53 19.54 3.65
C ALA A 39 9.39 19.03 2.47
N MET A 40 9.96 17.82 2.56
CA MET A 40 10.72 17.23 1.45
C MET A 40 9.83 16.91 0.24
N VAL A 41 8.60 16.43 0.49
CA VAL A 41 7.63 16.15 -0.59
C VAL A 41 7.15 17.46 -1.22
N ASP A 42 6.85 18.48 -0.43
CA ASP A 42 6.45 19.80 -0.95
C ASP A 42 7.55 20.41 -1.83
N ALA A 43 8.80 20.33 -1.39
CA ALA A 43 9.94 20.79 -2.18
C ALA A 43 10.06 20.01 -3.51
N ALA A 44 9.83 18.70 -3.48
CA ALA A 44 9.83 17.88 -4.70
C ALA A 44 8.71 18.27 -5.67
N ILE A 45 7.51 18.56 -5.17
CA ILE A 45 6.38 19.04 -5.98
C ILE A 45 6.70 20.40 -6.60
N GLU A 46 7.19 21.34 -5.78
CA GLU A 46 7.55 22.70 -6.23
C GLU A 46 8.62 22.68 -7.31
N GLU A 47 9.66 21.85 -7.14
CA GLU A 47 10.76 21.76 -8.09
C GLU A 47 10.37 21.09 -9.42
N THR A 48 9.53 20.05 -9.35
CA THR A 48 9.28 19.19 -10.52
C THR A 48 7.95 19.43 -11.21
N GLY A 49 6.96 19.98 -10.52
CA GLY A 49 5.59 20.12 -11.00
C GLY A 49 4.86 18.77 -11.18
N LEU A 50 5.39 17.68 -10.63
CA LEU A 50 4.76 16.37 -10.70
C LEU A 50 3.56 16.26 -9.74
N ASP A 51 2.57 15.49 -10.14
CA ASP A 51 1.49 15.05 -9.26
C ASP A 51 2.01 14.01 -8.28
N ILE A 52 2.22 14.41 -7.02
CA ILE A 52 2.73 13.55 -5.95
C ILE A 52 1.72 13.49 -4.81
N ALA A 53 1.22 12.31 -4.50
CA ALA A 53 0.45 12.09 -3.28
C ALA A 53 1.39 11.71 -2.13
N LEU A 54 1.17 12.29 -0.95
CA LEU A 54 1.80 11.86 0.30
C LEU A 54 0.79 11.02 1.08
N HIS A 55 1.11 9.75 1.27
CA HIS A 55 0.21 8.73 1.79
C HIS A 55 0.71 8.10 3.10
N LEU A 56 -0.16 7.96 4.09
CA LEU A 56 0.11 7.11 5.26
C LEU A 56 -0.10 5.65 4.88
N ASP A 57 0.94 4.84 5.07
CA ASP A 57 0.97 3.40 4.81
C ASP A 57 0.74 2.64 6.12
N HIS A 58 -0.19 1.69 6.15
CA HIS A 58 -0.55 0.88 7.31
C HIS A 58 -0.80 1.65 8.61
N GLY A 59 -1.72 2.61 8.57
CA GLY A 59 -2.20 3.30 9.79
C GLY A 59 -2.89 2.33 10.73
N SER A 60 -2.43 2.27 11.99
CA SER A 60 -2.88 1.29 12.98
C SER A 60 -4.22 1.62 13.64
N ASP A 61 -4.61 2.88 13.61
CA ASP A 61 -5.80 3.36 14.33
C ASP A 61 -6.23 4.75 13.85
N PHE A 62 -7.39 5.20 14.35
CA PHE A 62 -7.97 6.49 14.00
C PHE A 62 -7.05 7.68 14.32
N GLU A 63 -6.35 7.67 15.46
CA GLU A 63 -5.54 8.82 15.86
C GLU A 63 -4.30 8.98 14.96
N VAL A 64 -3.68 7.88 14.55
CA VAL A 64 -2.55 7.91 13.59
C VAL A 64 -3.02 8.46 12.24
N CYS A 65 -4.15 8.01 11.72
CA CYS A 65 -4.71 8.53 10.47
C CYS A 65 -5.05 10.02 10.57
N LYS A 66 -5.71 10.41 11.66
CA LYS A 66 -6.04 11.80 11.95
C LYS A 66 -4.80 12.69 12.03
N ASP A 67 -3.78 12.29 12.78
CA ASP A 67 -2.56 13.05 12.92
C ASP A 67 -1.88 13.27 11.55
N CYS A 68 -1.82 12.24 10.69
CA CYS A 68 -1.30 12.38 9.34
C CYS A 68 -2.10 13.36 8.49
N ILE A 69 -3.43 13.31 8.55
CA ILE A 69 -4.31 14.27 7.89
C ILE A 69 -4.03 15.70 8.36
N GLU A 70 -3.88 15.91 9.67
CA GLU A 70 -3.56 17.22 10.27
C GLU A 70 -2.15 17.71 9.91
N TYR A 71 -1.20 16.79 9.64
CA TYR A 71 0.11 17.13 9.08
C TYR A 71 0.09 17.43 7.58
N GLY A 72 -1.05 17.32 6.90
CA GLY A 72 -1.22 17.64 5.50
C GLY A 72 -0.88 16.50 4.54
N PHE A 73 -1.03 15.25 4.97
CA PHE A 73 -1.04 14.11 4.07
C PHE A 73 -2.26 14.19 3.15
N THR A 74 -2.09 13.77 1.90
CA THR A 74 -3.15 13.84 0.88
C THR A 74 -3.98 12.58 0.81
N SER A 75 -3.51 11.49 1.41
CA SER A 75 -4.26 10.26 1.60
C SER A 75 -3.74 9.48 2.81
N VAL A 76 -4.58 8.60 3.34
CA VAL A 76 -4.23 7.73 4.48
C VAL A 76 -4.78 6.33 4.27
N MET A 77 -4.03 5.33 4.70
CA MET A 77 -4.50 3.96 4.80
C MET A 77 -4.79 3.61 6.25
N PHE A 78 -5.91 2.92 6.49
CA PHE A 78 -6.19 2.23 7.73
C PHE A 78 -6.10 0.72 7.53
N ASP A 79 -5.20 0.06 8.22
CA ASP A 79 -5.06 -1.38 8.21
C ASP A 79 -5.82 -2.03 9.40
N GLY A 80 -7.08 -2.34 9.14
CA GLY A 80 -7.93 -3.11 10.05
C GLY A 80 -7.97 -4.61 9.76
N SER A 81 -7.08 -5.15 8.93
CA SER A 81 -7.09 -6.55 8.49
C SER A 81 -6.93 -7.57 9.62
N HIS A 82 -6.37 -7.14 10.75
CA HIS A 82 -6.20 -7.93 11.96
C HIS A 82 -7.45 -7.99 12.87
N LEU A 83 -8.41 -7.07 12.64
CA LEU A 83 -9.66 -7.00 13.41
C LEU A 83 -10.69 -8.00 12.88
N GLU A 84 -11.74 -8.21 13.67
CA GLU A 84 -12.94 -8.87 13.17
C GLU A 84 -13.63 -7.99 12.10
N TYR A 85 -14.29 -8.62 11.13
CA TYR A 85 -14.82 -7.93 9.95
C TYR A 85 -15.72 -6.72 10.29
N GLU A 86 -16.66 -6.89 11.21
CA GLU A 86 -17.58 -5.81 11.62
C GLU A 86 -16.85 -4.64 12.30
N GLU A 87 -15.81 -4.93 13.05
CA GLU A 87 -14.99 -3.91 13.68
C GLU A 87 -14.13 -3.17 12.64
N ASN A 88 -13.54 -3.88 11.67
CA ASN A 88 -12.82 -3.27 10.56
C ASN A 88 -13.76 -2.32 9.80
N VAL A 89 -14.97 -2.75 9.44
CA VAL A 89 -15.98 -1.89 8.80
C VAL A 89 -16.27 -0.64 9.63
N ALA A 90 -16.50 -0.78 10.93
CA ALA A 90 -16.86 0.35 11.79
C ALA A 90 -15.72 1.36 11.94
N GLN A 91 -14.49 0.88 12.13
CA GLN A 91 -13.31 1.75 12.27
C GLN A 91 -12.96 2.43 10.95
N THR A 92 -12.98 1.70 9.83
CA THR A 92 -12.74 2.25 8.50
C THR A 92 -13.75 3.34 8.18
N LYS A 93 -15.04 3.09 8.40
CA LYS A 93 -16.09 4.09 8.16
C LYS A 93 -15.86 5.38 8.94
N LYS A 94 -15.51 5.28 10.22
CA LYS A 94 -15.20 6.44 11.06
C LYS A 94 -14.04 7.28 10.50
N ILE A 95 -13.01 6.60 9.98
CA ILE A 95 -11.85 7.29 9.38
C ILE A 95 -12.25 7.94 8.06
N VAL A 96 -13.01 7.23 7.22
CA VAL A 96 -13.54 7.76 5.95
C VAL A 96 -14.36 9.02 6.18
N GLU A 97 -15.30 9.01 7.13
CA GLU A 97 -16.11 10.18 7.46
C GLU A 97 -15.25 11.39 7.86
N TYR A 98 -14.25 11.17 8.72
CA TYR A 98 -13.32 12.23 9.15
C TYR A 98 -12.45 12.76 8.00
N ALA A 99 -11.92 11.87 7.16
CA ALA A 99 -11.05 12.22 6.05
C ALA A 99 -11.80 12.94 4.92
N HIS A 100 -12.98 12.44 4.54
CA HIS A 100 -13.80 13.02 3.46
C HIS A 100 -14.27 14.43 3.77
N GLU A 101 -14.59 14.76 5.03
CA GLU A 101 -14.88 16.15 5.44
C GLU A 101 -13.74 17.13 5.12
N ARG A 102 -12.52 16.61 4.93
CA ARG A 102 -11.28 17.36 4.65
C ARG A 102 -10.77 17.18 3.23
N GLY A 103 -11.51 16.44 2.39
CA GLY A 103 -11.11 16.14 1.01
C GLY A 103 -9.92 15.18 0.90
N ILE A 104 -9.71 14.33 1.90
CA ILE A 104 -8.60 13.36 1.96
C ILE A 104 -9.12 11.97 1.58
N VAL A 105 -8.36 11.29 0.73
CA VAL A 105 -8.63 9.93 0.24
C VAL A 105 -8.24 8.90 1.28
N VAL A 106 -9.03 7.83 1.41
CA VAL A 106 -8.80 6.73 2.35
C VAL A 106 -8.64 5.41 1.62
N GLU A 107 -7.61 4.68 2.00
CA GLU A 107 -7.40 3.27 1.67
C GLU A 107 -7.70 2.41 2.89
N ALA A 108 -8.21 1.19 2.67
CA ALA A 108 -8.35 0.20 3.73
C ALA A 108 -7.95 -1.19 3.22
N GLU A 109 -7.82 -2.16 4.14
CA GLU A 109 -7.36 -3.50 3.81
C GLU A 109 -8.34 -4.59 4.23
N LEU A 110 -8.51 -5.58 3.33
CA LEU A 110 -9.22 -6.84 3.59
C LEU A 110 -8.36 -8.06 3.23
N GLY A 111 -8.42 -9.05 4.07
CA GLY A 111 -7.55 -10.22 4.04
C GLY A 111 -6.32 -10.00 4.91
N LYS A 112 -5.55 -11.05 5.17
CA LYS A 112 -4.34 -10.99 6.00
C LYS A 112 -3.14 -11.42 5.18
N LEU A 113 -2.22 -10.49 4.95
CA LEU A 113 -0.97 -10.79 4.27
C LEU A 113 0.01 -11.51 5.21
N ALA A 114 0.73 -12.50 4.69
CA ALA A 114 1.84 -13.12 5.40
C ALA A 114 3.05 -12.19 5.40
N GLY A 115 3.97 -12.40 6.36
CA GLY A 115 5.26 -11.71 6.43
C GLY A 115 5.39 -10.74 7.59
N VAL A 116 6.45 -9.95 7.56
CA VAL A 116 6.79 -8.99 8.62
C VAL A 116 6.81 -7.60 8.03
N GLU A 117 6.00 -6.71 8.61
CA GLU A 117 6.01 -5.28 8.30
C GLU A 117 5.78 -4.47 9.57
N ASP A 118 6.69 -3.55 9.84
CA ASP A 118 6.73 -2.76 11.07
C ASP A 118 6.56 -3.60 12.35
N GLU A 119 5.43 -3.47 13.04
CA GLU A 119 5.09 -4.20 14.25
C GLU A 119 4.22 -5.44 13.97
N VAL A 120 3.83 -5.67 12.71
CA VAL A 120 2.96 -6.78 12.29
C VAL A 120 3.78 -7.95 11.81
N ASN A 121 3.51 -9.14 12.36
CA ASN A 121 4.13 -10.41 11.94
C ASN A 121 3.04 -11.46 11.78
N VAL A 122 2.77 -11.89 10.55
CA VAL A 122 1.76 -12.90 10.23
C VAL A 122 2.43 -14.12 9.62
N ASP A 123 2.30 -15.25 10.28
CA ASP A 123 2.74 -16.53 9.71
C ASP A 123 1.90 -16.88 8.47
N ALA A 124 2.54 -17.52 7.48
CA ALA A 124 1.87 -17.94 6.24
C ALA A 124 0.64 -18.85 6.49
N ALA A 125 0.60 -19.56 7.60
CA ALA A 125 -0.56 -20.39 8.01
C ALA A 125 -1.77 -19.56 8.47
N HIS A 126 -1.58 -18.30 8.83
CA HIS A 126 -2.62 -17.36 9.27
C HIS A 126 -2.99 -16.31 8.21
N ALA A 127 -2.32 -16.33 7.07
CA ALA A 127 -2.68 -15.49 5.94
C ALA A 127 -4.04 -15.92 5.36
N THR A 128 -4.89 -14.95 5.05
CA THR A 128 -6.22 -15.19 4.47
C THR A 128 -6.42 -14.33 3.24
N TYR A 129 -6.82 -14.96 2.14
CA TYR A 129 -7.14 -14.25 0.92
C TYR A 129 -8.47 -13.50 1.04
N THR A 130 -8.55 -12.33 0.40
CA THR A 130 -9.76 -11.51 0.42
C THR A 130 -10.94 -12.23 -0.22
N ASP A 131 -12.07 -12.28 0.47
CA ASP A 131 -13.32 -12.80 -0.06
C ASP A 131 -13.97 -11.76 -1.00
N PRO A 132 -14.32 -12.13 -2.25
CA PRO A 132 -14.87 -11.17 -3.22
C PRO A 132 -16.23 -10.57 -2.82
N ASP A 133 -17.07 -11.28 -2.09
CA ASP A 133 -18.36 -10.76 -1.63
C ASP A 133 -18.18 -9.80 -0.46
N GLN A 134 -17.26 -10.13 0.46
CA GLN A 134 -16.87 -9.22 1.53
C GLN A 134 -16.25 -7.93 1.00
N ALA A 135 -15.44 -7.99 -0.07
CA ALA A 135 -14.87 -6.79 -0.69
C ALA A 135 -15.96 -5.80 -1.14
N VAL A 136 -17.00 -6.29 -1.81
CA VAL A 136 -18.13 -5.44 -2.24
C VAL A 136 -18.92 -4.88 -1.06
N ASP A 137 -19.23 -5.72 -0.06
CA ASP A 137 -19.96 -5.29 1.14
C ASP A 137 -19.16 -4.23 1.90
N PHE A 138 -17.85 -4.44 2.07
CA PHE A 138 -16.95 -3.53 2.75
C PHE A 138 -16.92 -2.15 2.09
N VAL A 139 -16.68 -2.09 0.78
CA VAL A 139 -16.66 -0.83 0.02
C VAL A 139 -17.99 -0.09 0.13
N LYS A 140 -19.12 -0.80 0.00
CA LYS A 140 -20.45 -0.20 0.15
C LYS A 140 -20.71 0.39 1.52
N ARG A 141 -20.27 -0.30 2.57
CA ARG A 141 -20.59 0.09 3.97
C ARG A 141 -19.66 1.17 4.49
N THR A 142 -18.42 1.16 4.07
CA THR A 142 -17.40 2.11 4.54
C THR A 142 -17.31 3.37 3.71
N GLY A 143 -17.55 3.27 2.40
CA GLY A 143 -17.32 4.35 1.44
C GLY A 143 -15.84 4.65 1.19
N VAL A 144 -14.96 3.68 1.47
CA VAL A 144 -13.51 3.79 1.25
C VAL A 144 -13.19 3.98 -0.24
N ASP A 145 -12.13 4.72 -0.56
CA ASP A 145 -11.80 5.14 -1.92
C ASP A 145 -10.96 4.12 -2.69
N SER A 146 -10.13 3.35 -1.98
CA SER A 146 -9.35 2.23 -2.54
C SER A 146 -9.26 1.07 -1.55
N LEU A 147 -9.08 -0.13 -2.08
CA LEU A 147 -9.06 -1.34 -1.26
C LEU A 147 -7.80 -2.16 -1.51
N ALA A 148 -6.99 -2.34 -0.48
CA ALA A 148 -5.92 -3.31 -0.46
C ALA A 148 -6.49 -4.72 -0.25
N ILE A 149 -6.05 -5.66 -1.10
CA ILE A 149 -6.52 -7.04 -1.08
C ILE A 149 -5.38 -8.04 -0.97
N ALA A 150 -5.66 -9.17 -0.33
CA ALA A 150 -4.73 -10.29 -0.21
C ALA A 150 -5.02 -11.33 -1.31
N ILE A 151 -4.08 -11.46 -2.24
CA ILE A 151 -4.14 -12.43 -3.35
C ILE A 151 -2.86 -13.27 -3.48
N GLY A 152 -2.04 -13.32 -2.42
CA GLY A 152 -0.81 -14.12 -2.39
C GLY A 152 0.48 -13.31 -2.40
N THR A 153 0.43 -11.99 -2.21
CA THR A 153 1.59 -11.17 -1.89
C THR A 153 2.04 -11.39 -0.44
N SER A 154 3.22 -10.93 -0.07
CA SER A 154 3.78 -11.06 1.28
C SER A 154 4.70 -9.90 1.60
N HIS A 155 4.66 -9.42 2.82
CA HIS A 155 5.56 -8.38 3.31
C HIS A 155 7.01 -8.86 3.48
N GLY A 156 7.94 -7.91 3.52
CA GLY A 156 9.36 -8.15 3.72
C GLY A 156 10.14 -8.53 2.46
N ALA A 157 11.46 -8.68 2.60
CA ALA A 157 12.39 -8.96 1.49
C ALA A 157 12.54 -10.46 1.16
N TYR A 158 11.98 -11.35 1.98
CA TYR A 158 12.05 -12.80 1.84
C TYR A 158 10.65 -13.40 1.66
N LYS A 159 9.94 -12.89 0.67
CA LYS A 159 8.49 -13.12 0.48
C LYS A 159 8.12 -14.58 0.25
N PHE A 160 8.97 -15.35 -0.44
CA PHE A 160 8.62 -16.69 -0.89
C PHE A 160 9.78 -17.67 -0.71
N LYS A 161 9.47 -18.90 -0.26
CA LYS A 161 10.41 -20.04 -0.29
C LYS A 161 10.55 -20.68 -1.68
N GLY A 162 9.71 -20.28 -2.64
CA GLY A 162 9.64 -20.76 -4.02
C GLY A 162 9.31 -19.65 -5.01
N GLU A 163 8.53 -19.97 -6.04
CA GLU A 163 8.01 -18.99 -6.99
C GLU A 163 6.82 -18.23 -6.40
N ALA A 164 6.73 -16.94 -6.71
CA ALA A 164 5.58 -16.14 -6.39
C ALA A 164 4.34 -16.66 -7.14
N LYS A 165 3.20 -16.73 -6.44
CA LYS A 165 1.92 -17.13 -7.05
C LYS A 165 0.86 -16.12 -6.61
N LEU A 166 0.41 -15.29 -7.55
CA LEU A 166 -0.69 -14.38 -7.33
C LEU A 166 -1.99 -14.97 -7.89
N ASP A 167 -3.06 -14.91 -7.13
CA ASP A 167 -4.40 -15.36 -7.52
C ASP A 167 -5.09 -14.29 -8.39
N PHE A 168 -4.72 -14.27 -9.67
CA PHE A 168 -5.31 -13.34 -10.64
C PHE A 168 -6.79 -13.60 -10.92
N ASP A 169 -7.27 -14.83 -10.74
CA ASP A 169 -8.69 -15.16 -10.90
C ASP A 169 -9.50 -14.51 -9.77
N ARG A 170 -8.97 -14.47 -8.57
CA ARG A 170 -9.55 -13.73 -7.44
C ARG A 170 -9.57 -12.24 -7.68
N LEU A 171 -8.47 -11.65 -8.16
CA LEU A 171 -8.42 -10.24 -8.55
C LEU A 171 -9.50 -9.91 -9.59
N ALA A 172 -9.62 -10.71 -10.64
CA ALA A 172 -10.66 -10.53 -11.65
C ALA A 172 -12.07 -10.63 -11.05
N THR A 173 -12.32 -11.64 -10.20
CA THR A 173 -13.62 -11.83 -9.55
C THR A 173 -14.01 -10.64 -8.66
N ILE A 174 -13.05 -10.11 -7.88
CA ILE A 174 -13.28 -8.92 -7.03
C ILE A 174 -13.63 -7.72 -7.91
N THR A 175 -12.83 -7.48 -8.96
CA THR A 175 -13.05 -6.36 -9.89
C THR A 175 -14.41 -6.45 -10.58
N GLU A 176 -14.77 -7.62 -11.12
CA GLU A 176 -16.07 -7.84 -11.77
C GLU A 176 -17.25 -7.62 -10.82
N LYS A 177 -17.12 -8.05 -9.55
CA LYS A 177 -18.19 -7.86 -8.56
C LYS A 177 -18.32 -6.40 -8.13
N LEU A 178 -17.23 -5.66 -7.98
CA LEU A 178 -17.25 -4.23 -7.71
C LEU A 178 -17.88 -3.46 -8.87
N GLU A 179 -17.49 -3.78 -10.11
CA GLU A 179 -18.08 -3.19 -11.32
C GLU A 179 -19.59 -3.45 -11.42
N ALA A 180 -20.03 -4.70 -11.18
CA ALA A 180 -21.45 -5.06 -11.16
C ALA A 180 -22.23 -4.38 -10.03
N ALA A 181 -21.57 -3.99 -8.96
CA ALA A 181 -22.13 -3.25 -7.84
C ALA A 181 -22.18 -1.73 -8.07
N GLY A 182 -21.68 -1.24 -9.22
CA GLY A 182 -21.68 0.18 -9.61
C GLY A 182 -20.41 0.94 -9.21
N PHE A 183 -19.36 0.25 -8.75
CA PHE A 183 -18.05 0.84 -8.46
C PHE A 183 -17.14 0.69 -9.70
N HIS A 184 -17.29 1.59 -10.66
CA HIS A 184 -16.57 1.55 -11.93
C HIS A 184 -15.12 1.96 -11.78
N ASN A 185 -14.20 1.17 -12.36
CA ASN A 185 -12.76 1.39 -12.28
C ASN A 185 -12.27 1.59 -10.83
N TYR A 186 -12.83 0.82 -9.90
CA TYR A 186 -12.49 0.95 -8.49
C TYR A 186 -11.02 0.60 -8.23
N PRO A 187 -10.25 1.48 -7.55
CA PRO A 187 -8.82 1.27 -7.33
C PRO A 187 -8.56 0.10 -6.38
N ILE A 188 -7.77 -0.87 -6.83
CA ILE A 188 -7.30 -2.00 -6.03
C ILE A 188 -5.81 -1.81 -5.75
N VAL A 189 -5.40 -2.10 -4.52
CA VAL A 189 -4.02 -2.00 -4.07
C VAL A 189 -3.49 -3.38 -3.66
N LEU A 190 -2.20 -3.62 -3.88
CA LEU A 190 -1.50 -4.83 -3.44
C LEU A 190 -0.33 -4.43 -2.54
N HIS A 191 -0.46 -4.67 -1.24
CA HIS A 191 0.66 -4.59 -0.30
C HIS A 191 1.57 -5.82 -0.40
N GLY A 192 2.79 -5.70 0.10
CA GLY A 192 3.77 -6.77 -0.04
C GLY A 192 4.14 -7.10 -1.50
N ALA A 193 3.87 -6.24 -2.46
CA ALA A 193 4.03 -6.47 -3.89
C ALA A 193 5.32 -5.90 -4.50
N SER A 194 6.25 -5.39 -3.70
CA SER A 194 7.52 -4.84 -4.21
C SER A 194 8.34 -5.89 -4.97
N SER A 195 8.98 -5.45 -6.06
CA SER A 195 10.03 -6.23 -6.73
C SER A 195 11.38 -6.01 -6.06
N VAL A 196 12.30 -6.96 -6.20
CA VAL A 196 13.67 -6.86 -5.68
C VAL A 196 14.65 -7.16 -6.81
N ASP A 197 15.36 -6.13 -7.28
CA ASP A 197 16.34 -6.28 -8.36
C ASP A 197 17.55 -7.12 -7.87
N GLN A 198 17.76 -8.27 -8.49
CA GLN A 198 18.82 -9.21 -8.10
C GLN A 198 20.23 -8.65 -8.33
N ARG A 199 20.41 -7.68 -9.23
CA ARG A 199 21.69 -6.99 -9.42
C ARG A 199 21.98 -6.11 -8.20
N CYS A 200 20.97 -5.43 -7.66
CA CYS A 200 21.12 -4.64 -6.43
C CYS A 200 21.38 -5.53 -5.23
N VAL A 201 20.76 -6.70 -5.14
CA VAL A 201 21.04 -7.70 -4.10
C VAL A 201 22.50 -8.17 -4.18
N ALA A 202 22.98 -8.51 -5.37
CA ALA A 202 24.37 -8.94 -5.57
C ALA A 202 25.36 -7.84 -5.16
N MET A 203 25.14 -6.61 -5.63
CA MET A 203 25.96 -5.44 -5.28
C MET A 203 25.97 -5.18 -3.77
N CYS A 204 24.80 -5.20 -3.12
CA CYS A 204 24.70 -5.00 -1.67
C CYS A 204 25.54 -6.04 -0.91
N ASN A 205 25.44 -7.31 -1.30
CA ASN A 205 26.23 -8.38 -0.66
C ASN A 205 27.74 -8.27 -0.94
N GLU A 206 28.14 -7.81 -2.14
CA GLU A 206 29.54 -7.57 -2.48
C GLU A 206 30.20 -6.52 -1.56
N TYR A 207 29.44 -5.47 -1.22
CA TYR A 207 29.89 -4.38 -0.33
C TYR A 207 29.58 -4.61 1.16
N GLY A 208 29.37 -5.85 1.57
CA GLY A 208 29.26 -6.25 2.98
C GLY A 208 27.84 -6.30 3.52
N GLY A 209 26.84 -6.16 2.68
CA GLY A 209 25.45 -6.43 3.05
C GLY A 209 25.18 -7.92 3.25
N ASN A 210 24.06 -8.24 3.89
CA ASN A 210 23.64 -9.63 4.12
C ASN A 210 22.15 -9.79 3.76
N ILE A 211 21.83 -9.67 2.46
CA ILE A 211 20.48 -9.83 1.92
C ILE A 211 20.42 -10.96 0.87
N ALA A 212 21.28 -11.96 1.02
CA ALA A 212 21.26 -13.13 0.15
C ALA A 212 19.90 -13.83 0.19
N GLY A 213 19.34 -14.12 -0.98
CA GLY A 213 18.02 -14.74 -1.10
C GLY A 213 16.82 -13.79 -1.02
N ALA A 214 17.05 -12.48 -0.88
CA ALA A 214 15.98 -11.48 -0.98
C ALA A 214 15.27 -11.59 -2.34
N LYS A 215 13.94 -11.70 -2.32
CA LYS A 215 13.08 -11.88 -3.51
C LYS A 215 11.81 -11.04 -3.36
N GLY A 216 11.40 -10.43 -4.47
CA GLY A 216 10.12 -9.73 -4.58
C GLY A 216 9.20 -10.38 -5.60
N ILE A 217 8.12 -9.71 -5.94
CA ILE A 217 7.20 -10.11 -6.99
C ILE A 217 7.87 -9.87 -8.37
N PRO A 218 7.82 -10.83 -9.30
CA PRO A 218 8.31 -10.62 -10.66
C PRO A 218 7.62 -9.46 -11.36
N ALA A 219 8.39 -8.62 -12.06
CA ALA A 219 7.86 -7.43 -12.73
C ALA A 219 6.74 -7.73 -13.76
N GLU A 220 6.77 -8.90 -14.39
CA GLU A 220 5.72 -9.36 -15.29
C GLU A 220 4.37 -9.59 -14.58
N MET A 221 4.40 -10.11 -13.35
CA MET A 221 3.19 -10.27 -12.54
C MET A 221 2.63 -8.91 -12.11
N LEU A 222 3.50 -7.95 -11.74
CA LEU A 222 3.08 -6.59 -11.42
C LEU A 222 2.44 -5.90 -12.63
N ARG A 223 3.05 -6.01 -13.83
CA ARG A 223 2.45 -5.48 -15.06
C ARG A 223 1.09 -6.11 -15.34
N LYS A 224 0.96 -7.43 -15.14
CA LYS A 224 -0.32 -8.12 -15.31
C LYS A 224 -1.36 -7.57 -14.32
N ALA A 225 -1.03 -7.45 -13.05
CA ALA A 225 -1.93 -6.90 -12.03
C ALA A 225 -2.38 -5.48 -12.39
N SER A 226 -1.43 -4.59 -12.74
CA SER A 226 -1.75 -3.21 -13.15
C SER A 226 -2.58 -3.11 -14.43
N SER A 227 -2.51 -4.10 -15.32
CA SER A 227 -3.38 -4.16 -16.51
C SER A 227 -4.82 -4.61 -16.20
N MET A 228 -5.09 -5.04 -14.97
CA MET A 228 -6.43 -5.49 -14.53
C MET A 228 -7.16 -4.40 -13.72
N ALA A 229 -6.70 -4.08 -12.53
CA ALA A 229 -7.34 -3.07 -11.68
C ALA A 229 -6.40 -2.52 -10.60
N VAL A 230 -5.18 -3.03 -10.51
CA VAL A 230 -4.21 -2.58 -9.51
C VAL A 230 -3.58 -1.27 -9.96
N CYS A 231 -3.66 -0.26 -9.09
CA CYS A 231 -3.13 1.08 -9.34
C CYS A 231 -1.83 1.35 -8.55
#